data_2b66ffb240b28dca6f9bd4ef855dc5d8
#
_entry.id   2b66ffb240b28dca6f9bd4ef855dc5d8
#
_cell.length_a   1.000
_cell.length_b   1.000
_cell.length_c   1.000
_cell.angle_alpha   90.00
_cell.angle_beta   90.00
_cell.angle_gamma   90.00
#
_symmetry.space_group_name_H-M   'P 1'
#
loop_
_entity.id
_entity.type
_entity.pdbx_description
1 polymer ?
#
loop_
_entity_poly.entity_id
_entity_poly.type
_entity_poly.pdbx_seq_one_letter_code
_entity_poly.pdbx_strand_id
1 'polypeptide(L)'
;MRTLVLAAVIALALPAAHAAHASPQHAQPPYLTAAINDPGRQADRKDDARRKIAQVMAFAQVKPGDKVLELIPGSGYFTRVFSGVVGPKGHVYALWPNEYASEAQSDVDNLRKLARQPHYANVSVLTQPAAKLDAPESVDVVFTSQNYHDYPDKFMGNADPVVLDKQVYKVLKPGGVFVVIDHVAPAGSGMRDTDTLHRIDPAIVRKQVESAGFVFDGESNALRNPADPHDIKVFDKSIRGHTDQFMYRFRKPAK
;
A
#
# COMPACT_ATOMS: atom_id res chain seq x y z
N MET A 1 -43.34 62.56 -35.75
CA MET A 1 -42.04 62.04 -35.37
C MET A 1 -42.11 61.61 -33.91
N ARG A 2 -42.15 60.28 -33.61
CA ARG A 2 -42.19 59.75 -32.28
C ARG A 2 -40.86 59.02 -32.04
N THR A 3 -40.09 59.55 -31.11
CA THR A 3 -38.79 59.02 -30.74
C THR A 3 -38.99 57.89 -29.73
N LEU A 4 -38.59 56.65 -30.06
CA LEU A 4 -38.52 55.53 -29.14
C LEU A 4 -37.20 55.62 -28.37
N VAL A 5 -37.25 55.65 -27.02
CA VAL A 5 -36.11 55.48 -26.10
C VAL A 5 -36.03 54.04 -25.73
N LEU A 6 -34.95 53.39 -26.13
CA LEU A 6 -34.63 51.99 -25.77
C LEU A 6 -33.88 52.00 -24.43
N ALA A 7 -34.47 51.45 -23.36
CA ALA A 7 -33.79 51.27 -22.09
C ALA A 7 -33.05 49.91 -22.09
N ALA A 8 -31.71 49.94 -21.99
CA ALA A 8 -30.90 48.74 -21.84
C ALA A 8 -30.82 48.32 -20.36
N VAL A 9 -31.35 47.15 -20.05
CA VAL A 9 -31.22 46.53 -18.74
C VAL A 9 -29.91 45.73 -18.70
N ILE A 10 -28.93 46.19 -17.89
CA ILE A 10 -27.68 45.49 -17.63
C ILE A 10 -27.95 44.55 -16.46
N ALA A 11 -28.00 43.24 -16.73
CA ALA A 11 -28.03 42.21 -15.69
C ALA A 11 -26.62 41.98 -15.13
N LEU A 12 -26.36 42.38 -13.90
CA LEU A 12 -25.15 41.99 -13.14
C LEU A 12 -25.26 40.54 -12.73
N ALA A 13 -24.46 39.66 -13.35
CA ALA A 13 -24.28 38.31 -12.87
C ALA A 13 -23.25 38.29 -11.72
N LEU A 14 -23.69 37.99 -10.51
CA LEU A 14 -22.85 37.76 -9.36
C LEU A 14 -22.16 36.37 -9.50
N PRO A 15 -20.85 36.26 -9.33
CA PRO A 15 -20.20 34.94 -9.32
C PRO A 15 -20.60 34.18 -8.04
N ALA A 16 -21.21 33.00 -8.20
CA ALA A 16 -21.45 32.08 -7.11
C ALA A 16 -20.11 31.52 -6.64
N ALA A 17 -19.66 31.98 -5.48
CA ALA A 17 -18.49 31.39 -4.81
C ALA A 17 -18.84 29.97 -4.39
N HIS A 18 -18.28 28.97 -5.09
CA HIS A 18 -18.32 27.57 -4.66
C HIS A 18 -17.43 27.45 -3.44
N ALA A 19 -18.03 27.43 -2.25
CA ALA A 19 -17.34 27.04 -1.03
C ALA A 19 -16.95 25.56 -1.18
N ALA A 20 -15.66 25.30 -1.38
CA ALA A 20 -15.11 23.97 -1.32
C ALA A 20 -15.37 23.44 0.10
N HIS A 21 -16.33 22.53 0.24
CA HIS A 21 -16.55 21.80 1.48
C HIS A 21 -15.33 20.93 1.72
N ALA A 22 -14.41 21.40 2.58
CA ALA A 22 -13.39 20.56 3.16
C ALA A 22 -14.11 19.45 3.92
N SER A 23 -14.01 18.21 3.43
CA SER A 23 -14.52 17.05 4.15
C SER A 23 -13.93 17.06 5.56
N PRO A 24 -14.71 16.81 6.62
CA PRO A 24 -14.18 16.79 7.97
C PRO A 24 -13.06 15.76 8.02
N GLN A 25 -11.84 16.18 8.35
CA GLN A 25 -10.73 15.29 8.67
C GLN A 25 -11.18 14.47 9.86
N HIS A 26 -11.63 13.24 9.62
CA HIS A 26 -11.98 12.32 10.70
C HIS A 26 -10.73 12.16 11.58
N ALA A 27 -10.85 12.50 12.86
CA ALA A 27 -9.76 12.33 13.80
C ALA A 27 -9.27 10.88 13.73
N GLN A 28 -7.95 10.71 13.64
CA GLN A 28 -7.33 9.40 13.55
C GLN A 28 -7.71 8.56 14.78
N PRO A 29 -8.10 7.28 14.60
CA PRO A 29 -8.45 6.43 15.73
C PRO A 29 -7.34 6.37 16.78
N PRO A 30 -7.64 6.41 18.08
CA PRO A 30 -6.64 6.43 19.16
C PRO A 30 -5.63 5.27 19.08
N TYR A 31 -6.07 4.05 18.71
CA TYR A 31 -5.21 2.89 18.57
C TYR A 31 -4.16 3.09 17.47
N LEU A 32 -4.54 3.76 16.38
CA LEU A 32 -3.62 4.03 15.27
C LEU A 32 -2.60 5.11 15.66
N THR A 33 -3.05 6.17 16.35
CA THR A 33 -2.15 7.20 16.90
C THR A 33 -1.14 6.57 17.87
N ALA A 34 -1.60 5.68 18.76
CA ALA A 34 -0.72 4.97 19.69
C ALA A 34 0.31 4.10 18.96
N ALA A 35 -0.11 3.32 17.94
CA ALA A 35 0.79 2.46 17.16
C ALA A 35 1.84 3.27 16.38
N ILE A 36 1.46 4.40 15.78
CA ILE A 36 2.41 5.27 15.07
C ILE A 36 3.43 5.88 16.04
N ASN A 37 3.00 6.26 17.24
CA ASN A 37 3.86 6.88 18.26
C ASN A 37 4.54 5.88 19.20
N ASP A 38 4.47 4.59 18.91
CA ASP A 38 5.09 3.54 19.72
C ASP A 38 6.59 3.82 19.94
N PRO A 39 7.12 3.76 21.19
CA PRO A 39 8.54 3.94 21.47
C PRO A 39 9.46 3.00 20.70
N GLY A 40 9.03 1.76 20.42
CA GLY A 40 9.76 0.78 19.63
C GLY A 40 9.99 1.20 18.17
N ARG A 41 9.30 2.27 17.70
CA ARG A 41 9.43 2.83 16.35
C ARG A 41 10.28 4.10 16.27
N GLN A 42 11.00 4.47 17.32
CA GLN A 42 11.73 5.74 17.32
C GLN A 42 12.67 5.92 16.12
N ALA A 43 13.35 4.86 15.69
CA ALA A 43 14.23 4.88 14.52
C ALA A 43 13.46 5.08 13.17
N ASP A 44 12.20 4.65 13.11
CA ASP A 44 11.35 4.72 11.92
C ASP A 44 10.73 6.11 11.71
N ARG A 45 10.56 6.91 12.77
CA ARG A 45 9.80 8.18 12.75
C ARG A 45 10.33 9.21 11.76
N LYS A 46 11.62 9.18 11.45
CA LYS A 46 12.23 10.03 10.43
C LYS A 46 11.63 9.83 9.03
N ASP A 47 11.07 8.64 8.79
CA ASP A 47 10.46 8.27 7.51
C ASP A 47 8.94 8.47 7.48
N ASP A 48 8.29 8.71 8.62
CA ASP A 48 6.83 8.75 8.75
C ASP A 48 6.19 9.83 7.86
N ALA A 49 6.80 11.02 7.78
CA ALA A 49 6.30 12.12 6.96
C ALA A 49 6.39 11.79 5.46
N ARG A 50 7.50 11.22 5.03
CA ARG A 50 7.72 10.81 3.64
C ARG A 50 6.83 9.63 3.24
N ARG A 51 6.71 8.62 4.10
CA ARG A 51 5.87 7.43 3.87
C ARG A 51 4.38 7.67 4.12
N LYS A 52 3.99 8.89 4.55
CA LYS A 52 2.58 9.24 4.83
C LYS A 52 1.88 8.21 5.71
N ILE A 53 2.57 7.75 6.78
CA ILE A 53 2.16 6.57 7.55
C ILE A 53 0.70 6.64 8.03
N ALA A 54 0.24 7.80 8.48
CA ALA A 54 -1.13 7.98 8.94
C ALA A 54 -2.16 7.71 7.82
N GLN A 55 -1.91 8.25 6.62
CA GLN A 55 -2.79 8.05 5.47
C GLN A 55 -2.75 6.61 4.95
N VAL A 56 -1.55 6.00 4.88
CA VAL A 56 -1.37 4.60 4.47
C VAL A 56 -2.13 3.67 5.42
N MET A 57 -1.98 3.85 6.72
CA MET A 57 -2.65 3.00 7.72
C MET A 57 -4.16 3.19 7.74
N ALA A 58 -4.65 4.43 7.59
CA ALA A 58 -6.09 4.70 7.46
C ALA A 58 -6.67 4.03 6.21
N PHE A 59 -5.92 4.04 5.11
CA PHE A 59 -6.33 3.39 3.86
C PHE A 59 -6.30 1.86 3.96
N ALA A 60 -5.32 1.28 4.64
CA ALA A 60 -5.21 -0.16 4.83
C ALA A 60 -6.33 -0.75 5.71
N GLN A 61 -7.03 0.07 6.49
CA GLN A 61 -8.18 -0.30 7.34
C GLN A 61 -7.87 -1.39 8.38
N VAL A 62 -6.62 -1.58 8.76
CA VAL A 62 -6.25 -2.54 9.81
C VAL A 62 -6.81 -2.10 11.16
N LYS A 63 -7.35 -3.04 11.92
CA LYS A 63 -8.05 -2.81 13.20
C LYS A 63 -7.46 -3.66 14.32
N PRO A 64 -7.71 -3.30 15.58
CA PRO A 64 -7.39 -4.15 16.72
C PRO A 64 -8.00 -5.54 16.59
N GLY A 65 -7.18 -6.58 16.78
CA GLY A 65 -7.58 -7.98 16.66
C GLY A 65 -7.43 -8.59 15.26
N ASP A 66 -7.16 -7.80 14.23
CA ASP A 66 -6.97 -8.31 12.86
C ASP A 66 -5.73 -9.21 12.74
N LYS A 67 -5.78 -10.11 11.75
CA LYS A 67 -4.64 -10.88 11.26
C LYS A 67 -4.15 -10.22 9.97
N VAL A 68 -2.88 -9.82 9.95
CA VAL A 68 -2.26 -9.15 8.81
C VAL A 68 -1.19 -10.06 8.21
N LEU A 69 -1.19 -10.25 6.91
CA LEU A 69 -0.10 -10.85 6.15
C LEU A 69 0.63 -9.72 5.39
N GLU A 70 1.83 -9.41 5.81
CA GLU A 70 2.70 -8.42 5.16
C GLU A 70 3.68 -9.14 4.25
N LEU A 71 3.65 -8.83 2.96
CA LEU A 71 4.53 -9.41 1.95
C LEU A 71 5.79 -8.55 1.81
N ILE A 72 6.95 -9.17 1.90
CA ILE A 72 8.28 -8.55 1.78
C ILE A 72 8.41 -7.33 2.71
N PRO A 73 8.43 -7.56 4.03
CA PRO A 73 8.33 -6.51 5.05
C PRO A 73 9.57 -5.58 5.13
N GLY A 74 10.66 -5.89 4.42
CA GLY A 74 11.92 -5.16 4.51
C GLY A 74 12.43 -5.11 5.95
N SER A 75 12.91 -3.95 6.38
CA SER A 75 13.38 -3.76 7.77
C SER A 75 12.26 -3.77 8.84
N GLY A 76 11.00 -4.07 8.45
CA GLY A 76 9.86 -4.17 9.36
C GLY A 76 9.24 -2.82 9.73
N TYR A 77 9.36 -1.81 8.87
CA TYR A 77 8.75 -0.50 9.10
C TYR A 77 7.24 -0.57 9.31
N PHE A 78 6.51 -1.21 8.40
CA PHE A 78 5.06 -1.40 8.53
C PHE A 78 4.73 -2.50 9.54
N THR A 79 5.53 -3.56 9.63
CA THR A 79 5.37 -4.66 10.62
C THR A 79 5.21 -4.10 12.03
N ARG A 80 6.05 -3.15 12.44
CA ARG A 80 5.99 -2.53 13.77
C ARG A 80 4.70 -1.74 13.98
N VAL A 81 4.22 -1.04 12.97
CA VAL A 81 2.94 -0.32 13.05
C VAL A 81 1.78 -1.30 13.11
N PHE A 82 1.77 -2.30 12.23
CA PHE A 82 0.73 -3.34 12.25
C PHE A 82 0.66 -4.04 13.59
N SER A 83 1.81 -4.45 14.16
CA SER A 83 1.88 -5.06 15.49
C SER A 83 1.20 -4.21 16.57
N GLY A 84 1.48 -2.90 16.59
CA GLY A 84 0.85 -1.96 17.51
C GLY A 84 -0.65 -1.81 17.28
N VAL A 85 -1.09 -1.76 16.02
CA VAL A 85 -2.52 -1.61 15.65
C VAL A 85 -3.33 -2.85 16.03
N VAL A 86 -2.86 -4.04 15.61
CA VAL A 86 -3.61 -5.28 15.85
C VAL A 86 -3.62 -5.68 17.32
N GLY A 87 -2.58 -5.28 18.07
CA GLY A 87 -2.46 -5.53 19.50
C GLY A 87 -2.40 -7.03 19.87
N PRO A 88 -2.56 -7.38 21.17
CA PRO A 88 -2.30 -8.73 21.67
C PRO A 88 -3.34 -9.77 21.23
N LYS A 89 -4.48 -9.37 20.67
CA LYS A 89 -5.52 -10.27 20.14
C LYS A 89 -5.39 -10.49 18.65
N GLY A 90 -4.59 -9.66 17.95
CA GLY A 90 -4.29 -9.77 16.55
C GLY A 90 -2.94 -10.45 16.28
N HIS A 91 -2.57 -10.56 14.99
CA HIS A 91 -1.28 -11.14 14.62
C HIS A 91 -0.75 -10.54 13.32
N VAL A 92 0.56 -10.44 13.18
CA VAL A 92 1.24 -10.02 11.96
C VAL A 92 2.12 -11.16 11.46
N TYR A 93 1.82 -11.67 10.29
CA TYR A 93 2.64 -12.61 9.55
C TYR A 93 3.51 -11.83 8.57
N ALA A 94 4.77 -11.67 8.87
CA ALA A 94 5.77 -10.99 8.03
C ALA A 94 6.41 -12.03 7.11
N LEU A 95 5.94 -12.09 5.86
CA LEU A 95 6.30 -13.15 4.91
C LEU A 95 7.33 -12.67 3.89
N TRP A 96 8.39 -13.44 3.77
CA TRP A 96 9.42 -13.29 2.76
C TRP A 96 9.35 -14.44 1.74
N PRO A 97 9.31 -14.15 0.43
CA PRO A 97 9.66 -15.16 -0.56
C PRO A 97 11.08 -15.67 -0.34
N ASN A 98 11.30 -16.98 -0.44
CA ASN A 98 12.64 -17.57 -0.23
C ASN A 98 13.69 -16.95 -1.15
N GLU A 99 13.29 -16.66 -2.38
CA GLU A 99 14.12 -16.05 -3.40
C GLU A 99 14.57 -14.65 -2.99
N TYR A 100 13.65 -13.83 -2.46
CA TYR A 100 13.97 -12.50 -1.94
C TYR A 100 14.75 -12.57 -0.62
N ALA A 101 14.40 -13.51 0.25
CA ALA A 101 15.07 -13.70 1.54
C ALA A 101 16.57 -14.00 1.41
N SER A 102 16.96 -14.70 0.33
CA SER A 102 18.37 -14.97 0.05
C SER A 102 19.19 -13.70 -0.24
N GLU A 103 18.58 -12.72 -0.89
CA GLU A 103 19.21 -11.42 -1.18
C GLU A 103 19.16 -10.45 0.02
N ALA A 104 18.18 -10.62 0.92
CA ALA A 104 17.90 -9.75 2.05
C ALA A 104 18.08 -10.44 3.42
N GLN A 105 18.99 -11.37 3.53
CA GLN A 105 19.19 -12.22 4.72
C GLN A 105 19.32 -11.40 6.02
N SER A 106 20.02 -10.26 5.98
CA SER A 106 20.19 -9.39 7.15
C SER A 106 18.87 -8.81 7.64
N ASP A 107 17.96 -8.44 6.74
CA ASP A 107 16.64 -7.91 7.09
C ASP A 107 15.75 -9.00 7.67
N VAL A 108 15.78 -10.20 7.09
CA VAL A 108 15.07 -11.38 7.62
C VAL A 108 15.53 -11.69 9.04
N ASP A 109 16.84 -11.72 9.29
CA ASP A 109 17.40 -12.04 10.62
C ASP A 109 17.10 -10.93 11.64
N ASN A 110 17.14 -9.67 11.22
CA ASN A 110 16.78 -8.55 12.10
C ASN A 110 15.28 -8.59 12.45
N LEU A 111 14.43 -8.94 11.50
CA LEU A 111 13.00 -9.07 11.76
C LEU A 111 12.68 -10.28 12.65
N ARG A 112 13.40 -11.39 12.49
CA ARG A 112 13.33 -12.53 13.43
C ARG A 112 13.79 -12.17 14.84
N LYS A 113 14.83 -11.34 14.98
CA LYS A 113 15.26 -10.81 16.28
C LYS A 113 14.20 -9.91 16.89
N LEU A 114 13.56 -9.05 16.08
CA LEU A 114 12.45 -8.21 16.51
C LEU A 114 11.30 -9.07 17.06
N ALA A 115 10.86 -10.08 16.32
CA ALA A 115 9.75 -10.96 16.68
C ALA A 115 9.96 -11.76 17.97
N ARG A 116 11.22 -11.88 18.45
CA ARG A 116 11.54 -12.52 19.74
C ARG A 116 11.40 -11.58 20.93
N GLN A 117 11.23 -10.28 20.71
CA GLN A 117 11.05 -9.31 21.78
C GLN A 117 9.62 -9.41 22.33
N PRO A 118 9.41 -9.38 23.66
CA PRO A 118 8.07 -9.44 24.24
C PRO A 118 7.10 -8.39 23.69
N HIS A 119 7.61 -7.22 23.31
CA HIS A 119 6.84 -6.12 22.71
C HIS A 119 6.22 -6.49 21.36
N TYR A 120 6.82 -7.43 20.63
CA TYR A 120 6.38 -7.91 19.32
C TYR A 120 5.97 -9.39 19.33
N ALA A 121 5.47 -9.89 20.46
CA ALA A 121 5.04 -11.30 20.62
C ALA A 121 3.93 -11.71 19.64
N ASN A 122 3.23 -10.75 19.05
CA ASN A 122 2.20 -10.94 18.01
C ASN A 122 2.75 -10.88 16.58
N VAL A 123 4.07 -11.01 16.38
CA VAL A 123 4.71 -11.04 15.06
C VAL A 123 5.35 -12.39 14.80
N SER A 124 5.08 -12.97 13.65
CA SER A 124 5.76 -14.18 13.14
C SER A 124 6.44 -13.90 11.81
N VAL A 125 7.68 -14.35 11.65
CA VAL A 125 8.42 -14.20 10.38
C VAL A 125 8.39 -15.52 9.64
N LEU A 126 7.86 -15.49 8.42
CA LEU A 126 7.68 -16.65 7.54
C LEU A 126 8.59 -16.53 6.33
N THR A 127 9.05 -17.67 5.81
CA THR A 127 9.71 -17.75 4.52
C THR A 127 9.09 -18.88 3.70
N GLN A 128 8.75 -18.61 2.43
CA GLN A 128 8.09 -19.55 1.52
C GLN A 128 8.53 -19.29 0.07
N PRO A 129 8.44 -20.25 -0.86
CA PRO A 129 8.68 -19.97 -2.27
C PRO A 129 7.77 -18.87 -2.81
N ALA A 130 8.27 -17.96 -3.65
CA ALA A 130 7.49 -16.86 -4.24
C ALA A 130 6.23 -17.37 -4.98
N ALA A 131 6.34 -18.52 -5.64
CA ALA A 131 5.23 -19.15 -6.35
C ALA A 131 4.21 -19.88 -5.45
N LYS A 132 4.43 -19.93 -4.13
CA LYS A 132 3.58 -20.71 -3.22
C LYS A 132 3.34 -19.97 -1.91
N LEU A 133 2.53 -18.91 -1.98
CA LEU A 133 2.10 -18.17 -0.81
C LEU A 133 1.01 -18.92 -0.05
N ASP A 134 1.18 -19.04 1.27
CA ASP A 134 0.16 -19.55 2.19
C ASP A 134 0.27 -18.81 3.54
N ALA A 135 -0.77 -18.89 4.35
CA ALA A 135 -0.80 -18.31 5.70
C ALA A 135 -1.22 -19.38 6.73
N PRO A 136 -0.72 -19.32 7.97
CA PRO A 136 -1.08 -20.29 9.01
C PRO A 136 -2.58 -20.33 9.33
N GLU A 137 -3.27 -19.23 9.08
CA GLU A 137 -4.72 -19.08 9.22
C GLU A 137 -5.23 -18.03 8.23
N SER A 138 -6.56 -17.96 8.04
CA SER A 138 -7.15 -16.91 7.19
C SER A 138 -6.94 -15.53 7.82
N VAL A 139 -6.52 -14.56 6.99
CA VAL A 139 -6.17 -13.20 7.41
C VAL A 139 -7.23 -12.17 7.02
N ASP A 140 -7.26 -11.05 7.73
CA ASP A 140 -8.18 -9.93 7.47
C ASP A 140 -7.60 -8.99 6.41
N VAL A 141 -6.28 -8.80 6.42
CA VAL A 141 -5.58 -7.89 5.50
C VAL A 141 -4.33 -8.57 4.95
N VAL A 142 -4.11 -8.46 3.65
CA VAL A 142 -2.80 -8.69 3.00
C VAL A 142 -2.28 -7.34 2.53
N PHE A 143 -1.00 -7.07 2.78
CA PHE A 143 -0.37 -5.79 2.48
C PHE A 143 0.98 -5.99 1.79
N THR A 144 1.22 -5.26 0.72
CA THR A 144 2.53 -5.15 0.07
C THR A 144 2.85 -3.71 -0.27
N SER A 145 4.12 -3.32 -0.14
CA SER A 145 4.56 -1.95 -0.42
C SER A 145 5.91 -1.94 -1.11
N GLN A 146 5.93 -1.49 -2.36
CA GLN A 146 7.12 -1.32 -3.19
C GLN A 146 7.80 -2.66 -3.57
N ASN A 147 7.03 -3.73 -3.68
CA ASN A 147 7.55 -5.07 -3.94
C ASN A 147 6.65 -5.92 -4.87
N TYR A 148 5.47 -5.45 -5.24
CA TYR A 148 4.60 -6.23 -6.14
C TYR A 148 5.25 -6.37 -7.52
N HIS A 149 5.95 -5.34 -7.97
CA HIS A 149 6.70 -5.35 -9.23
C HIS A 149 7.83 -6.38 -9.27
N ASP A 150 8.37 -6.82 -8.11
CA ASP A 150 9.47 -7.78 -8.05
C ASP A 150 9.06 -9.21 -8.44
N TYR A 151 7.79 -9.59 -8.24
CA TYR A 151 7.35 -10.98 -8.43
C TYR A 151 7.57 -11.53 -9.84
N PRO A 152 7.32 -10.79 -10.95
CA PRO A 152 7.57 -11.29 -12.28
C PRO A 152 9.06 -11.37 -12.65
N ASP A 153 9.95 -10.81 -11.85
CA ASP A 153 11.36 -10.70 -12.17
C ASP A 153 12.11 -12.03 -12.01
N LYS A 154 13.23 -12.15 -12.73
CA LYS A 154 14.01 -13.39 -12.77
C LYS A 154 14.52 -13.83 -11.39
N PHE A 155 14.95 -12.90 -10.55
CA PHE A 155 15.46 -13.21 -9.21
C PHE A 155 14.38 -13.80 -8.29
N MET A 156 13.10 -13.51 -8.57
CA MET A 156 11.92 -14.08 -7.92
C MET A 156 11.42 -15.37 -8.60
N GLY A 157 12.20 -15.94 -9.50
CA GLY A 157 11.83 -17.14 -10.26
C GLY A 157 10.75 -16.89 -11.31
N ASN A 158 10.55 -15.66 -11.76
CA ASN A 158 9.47 -15.22 -12.66
C ASN A 158 8.08 -15.67 -12.12
N ALA A 159 7.82 -15.41 -10.85
CA ALA A 159 6.56 -15.76 -10.24
C ALA A 159 5.42 -14.96 -10.90
N ASP A 160 4.40 -15.66 -11.39
CA ASP A 160 3.26 -15.02 -12.05
C ASP A 160 2.42 -14.22 -11.04
N PRO A 161 2.29 -12.88 -11.20
CA PRO A 161 1.50 -12.05 -10.29
C PRO A 161 0.03 -12.50 -10.18
N VAL A 162 -0.56 -13.04 -11.24
CA VAL A 162 -1.95 -13.54 -11.18
C VAL A 162 -2.04 -14.80 -10.30
N VAL A 163 -0.99 -15.64 -10.28
CA VAL A 163 -0.92 -16.78 -9.37
C VAL A 163 -0.77 -16.30 -7.92
N LEU A 164 0.09 -15.32 -7.67
CA LEU A 164 0.21 -14.67 -6.38
C LEU A 164 -1.15 -14.12 -5.90
N ASP A 165 -1.84 -13.37 -6.75
CA ASP A 165 -3.12 -12.74 -6.42
C ASP A 165 -4.21 -13.78 -6.07
N LYS A 166 -4.24 -14.92 -6.78
CA LYS A 166 -5.14 -16.05 -6.45
C LYS A 166 -4.80 -16.67 -5.09
N GLN A 167 -3.52 -16.75 -4.74
CA GLN A 167 -3.09 -17.24 -3.44
C GLN A 167 -3.43 -16.24 -2.33
N VAL A 168 -3.23 -14.94 -2.57
CA VAL A 168 -3.70 -13.86 -1.67
C VAL A 168 -5.22 -13.94 -1.48
N TYR A 169 -5.96 -14.14 -2.57
CA TYR A 169 -7.41 -14.32 -2.49
C TYR A 169 -7.80 -15.51 -1.61
N LYS A 170 -7.10 -16.64 -1.73
CA LYS A 170 -7.35 -17.86 -0.95
C LYS A 170 -7.13 -17.62 0.55
N VAL A 171 -6.03 -16.99 0.96
CA VAL A 171 -5.69 -16.77 2.37
C VAL A 171 -6.52 -15.69 3.04
N LEU A 172 -7.11 -14.76 2.28
CA LEU A 172 -7.99 -13.74 2.83
C LEU A 172 -9.34 -14.31 3.26
N LYS A 173 -9.85 -13.81 4.39
CA LYS A 173 -11.24 -14.01 4.81
C LYS A 173 -12.21 -13.39 3.78
N PRO A 174 -13.45 -13.87 3.65
CA PRO A 174 -14.51 -13.12 2.94
C PRO A 174 -14.63 -11.70 3.51
N GLY A 175 -14.69 -10.68 2.65
CA GLY A 175 -14.66 -9.27 3.03
C GLY A 175 -13.27 -8.72 3.37
N GLY A 176 -12.23 -9.56 3.40
CA GLY A 176 -10.85 -9.16 3.67
C GLY A 176 -10.27 -8.26 2.57
N VAL A 177 -9.19 -7.58 2.89
CA VAL A 177 -8.61 -6.50 2.09
C VAL A 177 -7.21 -6.88 1.60
N PHE A 178 -6.93 -6.61 0.32
CA PHE A 178 -5.59 -6.62 -0.24
C PHE A 178 -5.18 -5.19 -0.60
N VAL A 179 -4.07 -4.72 -0.02
CA VAL A 179 -3.50 -3.39 -0.29
C VAL A 179 -2.21 -3.54 -1.06
N VAL A 180 -2.14 -2.87 -2.20
CA VAL A 180 -0.94 -2.83 -3.05
C VAL A 180 -0.49 -1.38 -3.18
N ILE A 181 0.74 -1.12 -2.75
CA ILE A 181 1.43 0.15 -2.94
C ILE A 181 2.65 -0.14 -3.80
N ASP A 182 2.82 0.57 -4.92
CA ASP A 182 4.02 0.38 -5.73
C ASP A 182 4.38 1.61 -6.56
N HIS A 183 5.59 1.59 -7.13
CA HIS A 183 6.14 2.65 -7.95
C HIS A 183 5.47 2.68 -9.33
N VAL A 184 5.01 3.87 -9.73
CA VAL A 184 4.33 4.06 -11.00
C VAL A 184 5.32 3.97 -12.17
N ALA A 185 5.03 3.08 -13.12
CA ALA A 185 5.66 3.06 -14.44
C ALA A 185 4.85 3.89 -15.45
N PRO A 186 5.41 4.22 -16.63
CA PRO A 186 4.67 4.87 -17.70
C PRO A 186 3.39 4.11 -18.08
N ALA A 187 2.30 4.83 -18.33
CA ALA A 187 1.04 4.24 -18.72
C ALA A 187 1.19 3.37 -19.99
N GLY A 188 0.61 2.17 -19.97
CA GLY A 188 0.69 1.19 -21.05
C GLY A 188 1.98 0.38 -21.08
N SER A 189 2.91 0.57 -20.13
CA SER A 189 4.14 -0.23 -20.05
C SER A 189 3.91 -1.65 -19.51
N GLY A 190 2.79 -1.89 -18.82
CA GLY A 190 2.51 -3.17 -18.20
C GLY A 190 3.60 -3.59 -17.20
N MET A 191 4.25 -4.73 -17.44
CA MET A 191 5.35 -5.25 -16.62
C MET A 191 6.74 -5.04 -17.24
N ARG A 192 6.86 -4.24 -18.32
CA ARG A 192 8.12 -4.05 -19.05
C ARG A 192 9.25 -3.51 -18.18
N ASP A 193 8.92 -2.65 -17.23
CA ASP A 193 9.88 -1.83 -16.48
C ASP A 193 10.14 -2.35 -15.05
N THR A 194 9.65 -3.56 -14.71
CA THR A 194 9.76 -4.12 -13.35
C THR A 194 11.21 -4.36 -12.93
N ASP A 195 11.97 -5.12 -13.70
CA ASP A 195 13.37 -5.45 -13.41
C ASP A 195 14.32 -4.25 -13.65
N THR A 196 14.06 -3.44 -14.68
CA THR A 196 14.97 -2.37 -15.10
C THR A 196 14.83 -1.10 -14.27
N LEU A 197 13.59 -0.64 -14.07
CA LEU A 197 13.29 0.62 -13.37
C LEU A 197 12.74 0.39 -11.96
N HIS A 198 12.39 -0.83 -11.56
CA HIS A 198 11.65 -1.19 -10.36
C HIS A 198 10.32 -0.43 -10.28
N ARG A 199 9.56 -0.50 -11.39
CA ARG A 199 8.26 0.17 -11.55
C ARG A 199 7.28 -0.74 -12.28
N ILE A 200 6.00 -0.59 -11.98
CA ILE A 200 4.94 -1.32 -12.63
C ILE A 200 3.79 -0.38 -13.04
N ASP A 201 3.17 -0.64 -14.18
CA ASP A 201 1.99 0.12 -14.61
C ASP A 201 0.81 -0.18 -13.69
N PRO A 202 0.22 0.82 -13.02
CA PRO A 202 -0.93 0.61 -12.13
C PRO A 202 -2.12 -0.09 -12.80
N ALA A 203 -2.32 0.14 -14.11
CA ALA A 203 -3.43 -0.46 -14.85
C ALA A 203 -3.27 -1.99 -14.99
N ILE A 204 -2.05 -2.51 -15.17
CA ILE A 204 -1.85 -3.96 -15.22
C ILE A 204 -2.05 -4.60 -13.86
N VAL A 205 -1.60 -3.95 -12.77
CA VAL A 205 -1.81 -4.44 -11.40
C VAL A 205 -3.30 -4.57 -11.11
N ARG A 206 -4.08 -3.53 -11.40
CA ARG A 206 -5.54 -3.59 -11.21
C ARG A 206 -6.16 -4.75 -11.99
N LYS A 207 -5.79 -4.91 -13.26
CA LYS A 207 -6.29 -6.00 -14.11
C LYS A 207 -5.92 -7.40 -13.56
N GLN A 208 -4.68 -7.57 -13.09
CA GLN A 208 -4.21 -8.83 -12.52
C GLN A 208 -4.98 -9.19 -11.26
N VAL A 209 -5.07 -8.27 -10.29
CA VAL A 209 -5.76 -8.50 -9.02
C VAL A 209 -7.26 -8.74 -9.22
N GLU A 210 -7.93 -7.95 -10.08
CA GLU A 210 -9.35 -8.17 -10.42
C GLU A 210 -9.57 -9.53 -11.10
N SER A 211 -8.62 -9.99 -11.94
CA SER A 211 -8.71 -11.31 -12.59
C SER A 211 -8.63 -12.50 -11.61
N ALA A 212 -8.06 -12.29 -10.41
CA ALA A 212 -8.04 -13.28 -9.34
C ALA A 212 -9.35 -13.36 -8.54
N GLY A 213 -10.34 -12.50 -8.84
CA GLY A 213 -11.66 -12.49 -8.21
C GLY A 213 -11.89 -11.36 -7.21
N PHE A 214 -10.93 -10.46 -7.05
CA PHE A 214 -11.08 -9.28 -6.22
C PHE A 214 -11.97 -8.21 -6.86
N VAL A 215 -12.57 -7.37 -6.02
CA VAL A 215 -13.25 -6.14 -6.43
C VAL A 215 -12.36 -4.96 -6.05
N PHE A 216 -12.14 -4.03 -6.98
CA PHE A 216 -11.44 -2.78 -6.68
C PHE A 216 -12.25 -1.95 -5.68
N ASP A 217 -11.66 -1.65 -4.52
CA ASP A 217 -12.33 -0.99 -3.38
C ASP A 217 -11.82 0.45 -3.17
N GLY A 218 -11.00 0.95 -4.09
CA GLY A 218 -10.58 2.34 -4.12
C GLY A 218 -9.07 2.55 -4.20
N GLU A 219 -8.71 3.81 -4.36
CA GLU A 219 -7.33 4.29 -4.41
C GLU A 219 -7.11 5.49 -3.51
N SER A 220 -5.85 5.80 -3.21
CA SER A 220 -5.47 7.01 -2.51
C SER A 220 -4.32 7.72 -3.20
N ASN A 221 -4.42 9.04 -3.29
CA ASN A 221 -3.39 9.90 -3.86
C ASN A 221 -2.34 10.37 -2.85
N ALA A 222 -2.33 9.82 -1.63
CA ALA A 222 -1.45 10.28 -0.55
C ALA A 222 0.05 10.15 -0.89
N LEU A 223 0.42 9.17 -1.73
CA LEU A 223 1.80 8.89 -2.15
C LEU A 223 2.09 9.34 -3.60
N ARG A 224 1.17 10.08 -4.23
CA ARG A 224 1.40 10.58 -5.59
C ARG A 224 2.44 11.69 -5.61
N ASN A 225 3.33 11.61 -6.58
CA ASN A 225 4.31 12.66 -6.87
C ASN A 225 4.35 12.93 -8.40
N PRO A 226 3.59 13.91 -8.90
CA PRO A 226 3.55 14.20 -10.34
C PRO A 226 4.86 14.78 -10.91
N ALA A 227 5.85 15.09 -10.05
CA ALA A 227 7.17 15.53 -10.49
C ALA A 227 8.11 14.35 -10.84
N ASP A 228 7.73 13.10 -10.52
CA ASP A 228 8.48 11.90 -10.91
C ASP A 228 8.26 11.62 -12.40
N PRO A 229 9.31 11.55 -13.24
CA PRO A 229 9.17 11.35 -14.70
C PRO A 229 8.76 9.93 -15.09
N HIS A 230 8.80 8.96 -14.17
CA HIS A 230 8.48 7.53 -14.31
C HIS A 230 9.42 6.71 -15.22
N ASP A 231 10.37 7.32 -15.91
CA ASP A 231 11.27 6.68 -16.91
C ASP A 231 12.71 6.49 -16.39
N ILE A 232 12.96 6.80 -15.10
CA ILE A 232 14.24 6.57 -14.44
C ILE A 232 14.09 5.58 -13.29
N LYS A 233 15.19 4.87 -12.98
CA LYS A 233 15.21 3.87 -11.91
C LYS A 233 14.87 4.49 -10.56
N VAL A 234 14.03 3.83 -9.75
CA VAL A 234 13.58 4.33 -8.43
C VAL A 234 14.73 4.62 -7.45
N PHE A 235 15.91 4.02 -7.69
CA PHE A 235 17.13 4.23 -6.89
C PHE A 235 17.98 5.40 -7.34
N ASP A 236 17.62 6.09 -8.44
CA ASP A 236 18.34 7.29 -8.87
C ASP A 236 18.29 8.36 -7.78
N LYS A 237 19.43 9.01 -7.56
CA LYS A 237 19.59 9.99 -6.47
C LYS A 237 18.63 11.18 -6.57
N SER A 238 18.18 11.51 -7.78
CA SER A 238 17.26 12.64 -8.03
C SER A 238 15.85 12.40 -7.51
N ILE A 239 15.42 11.12 -7.40
CA ILE A 239 14.04 10.74 -7.01
C ILE A 239 13.96 9.71 -5.89
N ARG A 240 15.09 9.13 -5.46
CA ARG A 240 15.08 8.10 -4.43
C ARG A 240 14.36 8.56 -3.16
N GLY A 241 13.32 7.80 -2.77
CA GLY A 241 12.45 8.15 -1.65
C GLY A 241 11.36 9.17 -1.98
N HIS A 242 11.31 9.68 -3.22
CA HIS A 242 10.32 10.65 -3.71
C HIS A 242 9.64 10.20 -5.01
N THR A 243 9.69 8.91 -5.32
CA THR A 243 9.00 8.35 -6.49
C THR A 243 7.50 8.51 -6.38
N ASP A 244 6.82 8.63 -7.53
CA ASP A 244 5.38 8.54 -7.61
C ASP A 244 4.93 7.11 -7.30
N GLN A 245 3.95 6.95 -6.41
CA GLN A 245 3.43 5.64 -6.03
C GLN A 245 1.91 5.64 -6.11
N PHE A 246 1.37 4.58 -6.67
CA PHE A 246 -0.06 4.29 -6.53
C PHE A 246 -0.31 3.54 -5.23
N MET A 247 -1.51 3.70 -4.71
CA MET A 247 -1.98 2.99 -3.53
C MET A 247 -3.38 2.48 -3.83
N TYR A 248 -3.50 1.17 -4.05
CA TYR A 248 -4.74 0.48 -4.40
C TYR A 248 -5.21 -0.41 -3.26
N ARG A 249 -6.53 -0.47 -3.09
CA ARG A 249 -7.19 -1.40 -2.20
C ARG A 249 -8.19 -2.24 -2.98
N PHE A 250 -8.10 -3.54 -2.74
CA PHE A 250 -9.00 -4.54 -3.31
C PHE A 250 -9.69 -5.28 -2.19
N ARG A 251 -10.89 -5.73 -2.44
CA ARG A 251 -11.69 -6.48 -1.46
C ARG A 251 -12.06 -7.84 -2.01
N LYS A 252 -11.85 -8.88 -1.20
CA LYS A 252 -12.46 -10.19 -1.45
C LYS A 252 -13.95 -10.07 -1.18
N PRO A 253 -14.85 -10.41 -2.13
CA PRO A 253 -16.28 -10.42 -1.87
C PRO A 253 -16.64 -11.22 -0.61
N ALA A 254 -17.67 -10.77 0.10
CA ALA A 254 -18.13 -11.42 1.33
C ALA A 254 -18.92 -12.72 1.05
N LYS A 255 -19.33 -12.92 -0.21
CA LYS A 255 -20.03 -14.12 -0.70
C LYS A 255 -19.56 -14.45 -2.11
#